data_6213faaa8703b7d575e9950c3f9410c3
#
_entry.id   6213faaa8703b7d575e9950c3f9410c3
#
_cell.length_a   1.000
_cell.length_b   1.000
_cell.length_c   1.000
_cell.angle_alpha   90.00
_cell.angle_beta   90.00
_cell.angle_gamma   90.00
#
_symmetry.space_group_name_H-M   'P 1'
#
loop_
_entity.id
_entity.type
_entity.pdbx_description
1 polymer ?
#
loop_
_entity_poly.entity_id
_entity_poly.type
_entity_poly.pdbx_seq_one_letter_code
_entity_poly.pdbx_strand_id
1 'polypeptide(L)'
;MENNIKLLDGSMSYPLELDGYNLNNRLWTGDALINNPELIKKIHKGYINSGADYLLTSTYQISYDILREKGINLEKIKEVFQKSLDLAKKAIIESKTKKDIKIVASLGPFASYKKNASEYVGIYDSTDDEIYNFHCNNLN
;
A
#
# COMPACT_ATOMS: atom_id res chain seq x y z
N MET A 1 -17.20 -28.03 11.93
CA MET A 1 -15.96 -27.56 11.26
C MET A 1 -15.94 -26.05 11.39
N GLU A 2 -15.07 -25.50 12.22
CA GLU A 2 -14.89 -24.04 12.23
C GLU A 2 -14.37 -23.61 10.86
N ASN A 3 -15.11 -22.69 10.25
CA ASN A 3 -14.71 -22.11 8.96
C ASN A 3 -13.44 -21.28 9.21
N ASN A 4 -12.29 -21.83 8.86
CA ASN A 4 -10.98 -21.22 9.07
C ASN A 4 -10.58 -20.24 7.94
N ILE A 5 -11.61 -19.74 7.20
CA ILE A 5 -11.43 -18.76 6.13
C ILE A 5 -11.18 -17.40 6.78
N LYS A 6 -10.12 -16.75 6.35
CA LYS A 6 -9.77 -15.39 6.73
C LYS A 6 -9.95 -14.44 5.54
N LEU A 7 -10.47 -13.26 5.81
CA LEU A 7 -10.73 -12.25 4.80
C LEU A 7 -9.60 -11.22 4.80
N LEU A 8 -8.94 -11.10 3.65
CA LEU A 8 -8.06 -9.97 3.38
C LEU A 8 -8.91 -8.77 2.94
N ASP A 9 -8.45 -7.56 3.23
CA ASP A 9 -9.02 -6.36 2.64
C ASP A 9 -8.86 -6.34 1.11
N GLY A 10 -9.46 -5.35 0.46
CA GLY A 10 -9.49 -5.26 -0.99
C GLY A 10 -8.69 -4.08 -1.56
N SER A 11 -8.99 -3.75 -2.82
CA SER A 11 -8.35 -2.67 -3.55
C SER A 11 -8.47 -1.32 -2.85
N MET A 12 -7.36 -0.59 -2.77
CA MET A 12 -7.36 0.80 -2.31
C MET A 12 -7.87 1.77 -3.39
N SER A 13 -7.69 1.45 -4.69
CA SER A 13 -8.03 2.36 -5.79
C SER A 13 -9.53 2.62 -5.90
N TYR A 14 -10.35 1.58 -5.91
CA TYR A 14 -11.78 1.71 -6.10
C TYR A 14 -12.46 2.61 -5.05
N PRO A 15 -12.26 2.42 -3.72
CA PRO A 15 -12.83 3.35 -2.75
C PRO A 15 -12.26 4.77 -2.84
N LEU A 16 -11.00 4.95 -3.24
CA LEU A 16 -10.43 6.28 -3.49
C LEU A 16 -11.17 7.00 -4.62
N GLU A 17 -11.44 6.31 -5.73
CA GLU A 17 -12.18 6.85 -6.87
C GLU A 17 -13.63 7.17 -6.50
N LEU A 18 -14.31 6.32 -5.71
CA LEU A 18 -15.65 6.58 -5.21
C LEU A 18 -15.73 7.85 -4.35
N ASP A 19 -14.69 8.16 -3.59
CA ASP A 19 -14.56 9.39 -2.80
C ASP A 19 -14.04 10.58 -3.65
N GLY A 20 -13.93 10.42 -4.97
CA GLY A 20 -13.52 11.48 -5.91
C GLY A 20 -12.02 11.77 -5.93
N TYR A 21 -11.18 10.89 -5.37
CA TYR A 21 -9.73 11.08 -5.40
C TYR A 21 -9.17 10.83 -6.80
N ASN A 22 -8.37 11.79 -7.30
CA ASN A 22 -7.76 11.68 -8.62
C ASN A 22 -6.52 10.77 -8.58
N LEU A 23 -6.63 9.58 -9.17
CA LEU A 23 -5.55 8.61 -9.28
C LEU A 23 -4.62 8.82 -10.48
N ASN A 24 -4.89 9.81 -11.33
CA ASN A 24 -4.07 10.09 -12.53
C ASN A 24 -2.76 10.79 -12.16
N ASN A 25 -1.91 10.09 -11.43
CA ASN A 25 -0.59 10.55 -11.01
C ASN A 25 0.41 9.38 -10.95
N ARG A 26 1.71 9.70 -10.87
CA ARG A 26 2.77 8.68 -10.90
C ARG A 26 2.77 7.72 -9.70
N LEU A 27 2.27 8.14 -8.55
CA LEU A 27 2.18 7.30 -7.35
C LEU A 27 0.86 6.56 -7.23
N TRP A 28 -0.11 6.86 -8.10
CA TRP A 28 -1.43 6.30 -8.11
C TRP A 28 -2.06 6.31 -6.69
N THR A 29 -2.41 5.14 -6.11
CA THR A 29 -2.97 5.05 -4.75
C THR A 29 -1.99 5.52 -3.67
N GLY A 30 -0.69 5.42 -3.90
CA GLY A 30 0.34 5.88 -2.99
C GLY A 30 0.37 7.40 -2.81
N ASP A 31 -0.15 8.16 -3.78
CA ASP A 31 -0.30 9.61 -3.65
C ASP A 31 -1.26 9.98 -2.51
N ALA A 32 -2.34 9.23 -2.35
CA ALA A 32 -3.30 9.44 -1.27
C ALA A 32 -2.69 9.22 0.12
N LEU A 33 -1.75 8.27 0.26
CA LEU A 33 -1.03 8.06 1.51
C LEU A 33 -0.24 9.32 1.95
N ILE A 34 0.31 10.04 0.99
CA ILE A 34 1.10 11.25 1.25
C ILE A 34 0.19 12.46 1.48
N ASN A 35 -0.76 12.69 0.56
CA ASN A 35 -1.51 13.94 0.43
C ASN A 35 -2.91 13.89 1.07
N ASN A 36 -3.50 12.71 1.27
CA ASN A 36 -4.80 12.55 1.91
C ASN A 36 -4.86 11.31 2.83
N PRO A 37 -4.02 11.26 3.88
CA PRO A 37 -3.91 10.09 4.77
C PRO A 37 -5.22 9.75 5.50
N GLU A 38 -6.06 10.72 5.79
CA GLU A 38 -7.35 10.49 6.45
C GLU A 38 -8.30 9.65 5.58
N LEU A 39 -8.21 9.82 4.26
CA LEU A 39 -8.98 9.01 3.32
C LEU A 39 -8.52 7.55 3.33
N ILE A 40 -7.21 7.30 3.39
CA ILE A 40 -6.65 5.95 3.56
C ILE A 40 -7.17 5.30 4.84
N LYS A 41 -7.15 6.03 5.97
CA LYS A 41 -7.69 5.55 7.24
C LYS A 41 -9.19 5.24 7.15
N LYS A 42 -9.98 6.10 6.50
CA LYS A 42 -11.41 5.89 6.26
C LYS A 42 -11.65 4.59 5.50
N ILE A 43 -10.87 4.31 4.45
CA ILE A 43 -10.97 3.10 3.63
C ILE A 43 -10.65 1.85 4.46
N HIS A 44 -9.56 1.86 5.23
CA HIS A 44 -9.25 0.75 6.14
C HIS A 44 -10.40 0.47 7.12
N LYS A 45 -11.01 1.53 7.70
CA LYS A 45 -12.21 1.36 8.56
C LYS A 45 -13.37 0.74 7.80
N GLY A 46 -13.58 1.09 6.54
CA GLY A 46 -14.60 0.48 5.69
C GLY A 46 -14.39 -1.02 5.55
N TYR A 47 -13.17 -1.47 5.26
CA TYR A 47 -12.83 -2.90 5.17
C TYR A 47 -13.00 -3.64 6.49
N ILE A 48 -12.58 -3.05 7.62
CA ILE A 48 -12.81 -3.63 8.95
C ILE A 48 -14.30 -3.83 9.20
N ASN A 49 -15.11 -2.82 8.92
CA ASN A 49 -16.56 -2.87 9.11
C ASN A 49 -17.25 -3.89 8.19
N SER A 50 -16.65 -4.15 7.02
CA SER A 50 -17.08 -5.20 6.07
C SER A 50 -16.61 -6.60 6.46
N GLY A 51 -15.83 -6.73 7.54
CA GLY A 51 -15.47 -8.03 8.09
C GLY A 51 -14.07 -8.50 7.81
N ALA A 52 -13.16 -7.68 7.26
CA ALA A 52 -11.76 -8.06 7.04
C ALA A 52 -11.09 -8.56 8.34
N ASP A 53 -10.27 -9.59 8.22
CA ASP A 53 -9.40 -10.12 9.27
C ASP A 53 -7.96 -9.62 9.09
N TYR A 54 -7.59 -9.23 7.87
CA TYR A 54 -6.28 -8.70 7.52
C TYR A 54 -6.42 -7.38 6.78
N LEU A 55 -5.55 -6.42 7.11
CA LEU A 55 -5.38 -5.16 6.39
C LEU A 55 -4.00 -5.12 5.75
N LEU A 56 -3.94 -4.77 4.47
CA LEU A 56 -2.69 -4.46 3.77
C LEU A 56 -2.29 -3.00 4.06
N THR A 57 -1.01 -2.75 4.26
CA THR A 57 -0.50 -1.38 4.21
C THR A 57 -0.72 -0.77 2.82
N SER A 58 -0.95 0.53 2.74
CA SER A 58 -1.20 1.23 1.46
C SER A 58 0.10 1.59 0.73
N THR A 59 1.05 0.63 0.66
CA THR A 59 2.40 0.82 0.14
C THR A 59 2.70 0.10 -1.18
N TYR A 60 1.73 -0.59 -1.77
CA TYR A 60 1.91 -1.33 -3.03
C TYR A 60 2.53 -0.49 -4.16
N GLN A 61 2.09 0.77 -4.31
CA GLN A 61 2.57 1.69 -5.36
C GLN A 61 3.72 2.59 -4.89
N ILE A 62 4.17 2.40 -3.65
CA ILE A 62 5.27 3.17 -3.07
C ILE A 62 6.51 2.26 -2.98
N SER A 63 7.62 2.75 -3.53
CA SER A 63 8.92 2.12 -3.35
C SER A 63 9.95 3.15 -2.93
N TYR A 64 11.04 2.68 -2.33
CA TYR A 64 12.20 3.50 -2.04
C TYR A 64 12.66 4.28 -3.27
N ASP A 65 12.80 3.58 -4.41
CA ASP A 65 13.32 4.17 -5.64
C ASP A 65 12.41 5.25 -6.21
N ILE A 66 11.08 5.03 -6.25
CA ILE A 66 10.14 6.04 -6.78
C ILE A 66 10.10 7.30 -5.91
N LEU A 67 10.27 7.16 -4.60
CA LEU A 67 10.31 8.31 -3.70
C LEU A 67 11.65 9.06 -3.80
N ARG A 68 12.75 8.33 -3.98
CA ARG A 68 14.07 8.91 -4.26
C ARG A 68 14.10 9.70 -5.56
N GLU A 69 13.52 9.19 -6.63
CA GLU A 69 13.39 9.89 -7.91
C GLU A 69 12.60 11.21 -7.77
N LYS A 70 11.69 11.28 -6.81
CA LYS A 70 10.97 12.52 -6.47
C LYS A 70 11.78 13.47 -5.57
N GLY A 71 13.03 13.16 -5.27
CA GLY A 71 13.90 13.98 -4.41
C GLY A 71 13.61 13.84 -2.91
N ILE A 72 12.86 12.82 -2.50
CA ILE A 72 12.55 12.59 -1.10
C ILE A 72 13.75 11.90 -0.44
N ASN A 73 14.22 12.43 0.69
CA ASN A 73 15.34 11.86 1.43
C ASN A 73 14.94 10.60 2.22
N LEU A 74 15.93 9.82 2.66
CA LEU A 74 15.71 8.52 3.32
C LEU A 74 14.82 8.61 4.56
N GLU A 75 15.01 9.63 5.40
CA GLU A 75 14.22 9.81 6.62
C GLU A 75 12.73 9.99 6.29
N LYS A 76 12.43 10.85 5.33
CA LYS A 76 11.07 11.08 4.83
C LYS A 76 10.46 9.83 4.19
N ILE A 77 11.26 9.03 3.49
CA ILE A 77 10.81 7.75 2.93
C ILE A 77 10.36 6.82 4.05
N LYS A 78 11.18 6.67 5.09
CA LYS A 78 10.83 5.85 6.27
C LYS A 78 9.57 6.36 6.98
N GLU A 79 9.40 7.69 7.10
CA GLU A 79 8.17 8.29 7.64
C GLU A 79 6.93 7.92 6.81
N VAL A 80 7.02 7.86 5.48
CA VAL A 80 5.90 7.49 4.61
C VAL A 80 5.48 6.03 4.83
N PHE A 81 6.44 5.10 4.90
CA PHE A 81 6.14 3.69 5.21
C PHE A 81 5.55 3.54 6.62
N GLN A 82 6.15 4.19 7.63
CA GLN A 82 5.64 4.18 8.99
C GLN A 82 4.22 4.75 9.08
N LYS A 83 3.95 5.84 8.37
CA LYS A 83 2.63 6.47 8.29
C LYS A 83 1.57 5.50 7.78
N SER A 84 1.88 4.68 6.76
CA SER A 84 0.94 3.68 6.26
C SER A 84 0.56 2.65 7.35
N LEU A 85 1.54 2.16 8.09
CA LEU A 85 1.32 1.26 9.22
C LEU A 85 0.47 1.92 10.32
N ASP A 86 0.78 3.17 10.66
CA ASP A 86 0.07 3.91 11.71
C ASP A 86 -1.38 4.21 11.34
N LEU A 87 -1.68 4.47 10.07
CA LEU A 87 -3.05 4.65 9.58
C LEU A 87 -3.86 3.36 9.71
N ALA A 88 -3.31 2.20 9.38
CA ALA A 88 -3.97 0.92 9.58
C ALA A 88 -4.22 0.65 11.08
N LYS A 89 -3.23 0.89 11.94
CA LYS A 89 -3.40 0.78 13.41
C LYS A 89 -4.49 1.71 13.94
N LYS A 90 -4.49 2.98 13.54
CA LYS A 90 -5.53 3.95 13.91
C LYS A 90 -6.91 3.51 13.45
N ALA A 91 -7.02 2.99 12.23
CA ALA A 91 -8.28 2.47 11.70
C ALA A 91 -8.84 1.33 12.58
N ILE A 92 -7.98 0.41 13.03
CA ILE A 92 -8.37 -0.68 13.95
C ILE A 92 -8.90 -0.11 15.26
N ILE A 93 -8.16 0.79 15.89
CA ILE A 93 -8.54 1.40 17.18
C ILE A 93 -9.87 2.14 17.05
N GLU A 94 -10.01 2.97 16.01
CA GLU A 94 -11.20 3.79 15.79
C GLU A 94 -12.43 2.99 15.35
N SER A 95 -12.26 1.81 14.76
CA SER A 95 -13.38 0.93 14.36
C SER A 95 -14.05 0.28 15.56
N LYS A 96 -13.39 0.27 16.74
CA LYS A 96 -13.86 -0.38 17.98
C LYS A 96 -14.20 -1.87 17.77
N THR A 97 -13.62 -2.51 16.76
CA THR A 97 -13.82 -3.93 16.50
C THR A 97 -13.30 -4.78 17.65
N LYS A 98 -13.95 -5.91 17.90
CA LYS A 98 -13.46 -6.93 18.84
C LYS A 98 -12.62 -7.99 18.14
N LYS A 99 -12.52 -7.94 16.80
CA LYS A 99 -11.69 -8.85 16.02
C LYS A 99 -10.20 -8.56 16.24
N ASP A 100 -9.39 -9.60 16.27
CA ASP A 100 -7.93 -9.51 16.22
C ASP A 100 -7.49 -9.31 14.76
N ILE A 101 -7.53 -8.05 14.29
CA ILE A 101 -7.12 -7.69 12.93
C ILE A 101 -5.59 -7.69 12.83
N LYS A 102 -5.09 -8.38 11.83
CA LYS A 102 -3.65 -8.37 11.52
C LYS A 102 -3.34 -7.36 10.42
N ILE A 103 -2.20 -6.69 10.53
CA ILE A 103 -1.68 -5.80 9.49
C ILE A 103 -0.57 -6.54 8.75
N VAL A 104 -0.63 -6.52 7.42
CA VAL A 104 0.31 -7.18 6.52
C VAL A 104 0.96 -6.13 5.62
N ALA A 105 2.27 -6.16 5.50
CA ALA A 105 2.98 -5.25 4.60
C ALA A 105 2.65 -5.58 3.13
N SER A 106 2.27 -4.55 2.38
CA SER A 106 2.04 -4.65 0.93
C SER A 106 3.26 -4.14 0.18
N LEU A 107 3.95 -5.04 -0.52
CA LEU A 107 5.11 -4.72 -1.35
C LEU A 107 4.72 -4.92 -2.81
N GLY A 108 4.81 -3.85 -3.60
CA GLY A 108 4.61 -3.93 -5.03
C GLY A 108 5.77 -4.64 -5.73
N PRO A 109 5.51 -5.34 -6.84
CA PRO A 109 6.57 -5.95 -7.64
C PRO A 109 7.40 -4.88 -8.35
N PHE A 110 8.64 -5.22 -8.72
CA PHE A 110 9.49 -4.33 -9.51
C PHE A 110 8.81 -3.83 -10.79
N ALA A 111 8.03 -4.69 -11.43
CA ALA A 111 7.29 -4.34 -12.64
C ALA A 111 6.28 -3.18 -12.43
N SER A 112 5.67 -3.07 -11.26
CA SER A 112 4.77 -1.93 -10.95
C SER A 112 5.52 -0.60 -10.82
N TYR A 113 6.77 -0.65 -10.37
CA TYR A 113 7.66 0.52 -10.34
C TYR A 113 8.00 1.04 -11.75
N LYS A 114 8.18 0.14 -12.73
CA LYS A 114 8.50 0.52 -14.13
C LYS A 114 7.41 1.36 -14.80
N LYS A 115 6.15 1.26 -14.39
CA LYS A 115 5.01 2.06 -14.90
C LYS A 115 4.77 1.97 -16.41
N ASN A 116 5.16 0.87 -17.04
CA ASN A 116 5.06 0.62 -18.47
C ASN A 116 4.26 -0.64 -18.81
N ALA A 117 3.36 -1.07 -17.92
CA ALA A 117 2.57 -2.29 -18.01
C ALA A 117 3.41 -3.60 -18.00
N SER A 118 4.69 -3.55 -17.62
CA SER A 118 5.55 -4.72 -17.53
C SER A 118 4.99 -5.80 -16.60
N GLU A 119 4.20 -5.41 -15.59
CA GLU A 119 3.52 -6.34 -14.69
C GLU A 119 2.52 -7.26 -15.38
N TYR A 120 2.00 -6.89 -16.56
CA TYR A 120 1.05 -7.69 -17.33
C TYR A 120 1.71 -8.50 -18.45
N VAL A 121 2.85 -8.05 -18.97
CA VAL A 121 3.55 -8.72 -20.08
C VAL A 121 4.69 -9.61 -19.61
N GLY A 122 5.19 -9.42 -18.37
CA GLY A 122 6.27 -10.21 -17.79
C GLY A 122 7.64 -9.97 -18.43
N ILE A 123 7.79 -8.95 -19.28
CA ILE A 123 9.04 -8.60 -19.96
C ILE A 123 9.43 -7.20 -19.48
N TYR A 124 10.60 -7.10 -18.88
CA TYR A 124 11.18 -5.83 -18.48
C TYR A 124 12.69 -5.83 -18.72
N ASP A 125 13.15 -4.74 -19.29
CA ASP A 125 14.58 -4.50 -19.55
C ASP A 125 15.27 -4.15 -18.22
N SER A 126 15.67 -5.18 -17.50
CA SER A 126 16.34 -5.08 -16.20
C SER A 126 17.04 -6.39 -15.84
N THR A 127 18.13 -6.27 -15.12
CA THR A 127 18.89 -7.42 -14.61
C THR A 127 18.30 -8.00 -13.33
N ASP A 128 18.62 -9.24 -13.00
CA ASP A 128 18.23 -9.87 -11.75
C ASP A 128 18.75 -9.10 -10.52
N ASP A 129 19.96 -8.53 -10.62
CA ASP A 129 20.55 -7.70 -9.55
C ASP A 129 19.77 -6.41 -9.32
N GLU A 130 19.26 -5.76 -10.37
CA GLU A 130 18.42 -4.57 -10.23
C GLU A 130 17.11 -4.90 -9.52
N ILE A 131 16.47 -6.01 -9.90
CA ILE A 131 15.24 -6.49 -9.27
C ILE A 131 15.49 -6.84 -7.79
N TYR A 132 16.56 -7.56 -7.52
CA TYR A 132 16.95 -7.93 -6.16
C TYR A 132 17.19 -6.70 -5.28
N ASN A 133 18.00 -5.75 -5.76
CA ASN A 133 18.31 -4.52 -5.03
C ASN A 133 17.07 -3.66 -4.78
N PHE A 134 16.14 -3.56 -5.74
CA PHE A 134 14.87 -2.89 -5.56
C PHE A 134 14.09 -3.47 -4.37
N HIS A 135 13.98 -4.79 -4.29
CA HIS A 135 13.25 -5.41 -3.18
C HIS A 135 13.98 -5.27 -1.85
N CYS A 136 15.31 -5.39 -1.83
CA CYS A 136 16.12 -5.15 -0.62
C CYS A 136 15.95 -3.72 -0.09
N ASN A 137 15.94 -2.72 -0.97
CA ASN A 137 15.75 -1.32 -0.59
C ASN A 137 14.37 -1.06 0.06
N ASN A 138 13.35 -1.80 -0.34
CA ASN A 138 12.00 -1.66 0.21
C ASN A 138 11.79 -2.42 1.53
N LEU A 139 12.72 -3.30 1.93
CA LEU A 139 12.64 -4.12 3.14
C LEU A 139 13.49 -3.56 4.29
N ASN A 140 14.42 -2.63 4.02
CA ASN A 140 15.34 -2.01 4.99
C ASN A 140 14.90 -0.60 5.38
#